data_9f80db21198a9a1d4ddb177f2c33f45a
#
_entry.id   9f80db21198a9a1d4ddb177f2c33f45a
#
_cell.length_a   1.000
_cell.length_b   1.000
_cell.length_c   1.000
_cell.angle_alpha   90.00
_cell.angle_beta   90.00
_cell.angle_gamma   90.00
#
_symmetry.space_group_name_H-M   'P 1'
#
loop_
_entity.id
_entity.type
_entity.pdbx_description
1 polymer ?
#
loop_
_entity_poly.entity_id
_entity_poly.type
_entity_poly.pdbx_seq_one_letter_code
_entity_poly.pdbx_strand_id
1 'polypeptide(L)'
;MVKVPFTLGVVGHFGLAVRDPKKSAKWFERALGLKKEFEFGNGVAIGNDNVTIALFKGKPSPETIDHMSFHLPNMATLRKALNYLKSVEANLEDPGDEIGPEGPGSPHMGLWFHDPDGYRWELSVQGGK
;
A
#
# COMPACT_ATOMS: atom_id res chain seq x y z
N MET A 1 13.47 25.17 20.25
CA MET A 1 13.24 24.44 18.97
C MET A 1 14.53 23.77 18.54
N VAL A 2 14.46 22.49 18.22
CA VAL A 2 15.62 21.75 17.72
C VAL A 2 15.66 21.85 16.21
N LYS A 3 16.84 22.23 15.68
CA LYS A 3 17.08 22.19 14.23
C LYS A 3 17.93 20.96 13.91
N VAL A 4 17.48 20.17 12.96
CA VAL A 4 18.27 19.07 12.42
C VAL A 4 18.95 19.52 11.11
N PRO A 5 20.15 19.00 10.79
CA PRO A 5 20.92 19.46 9.62
C PRO A 5 20.50 18.79 8.32
N PHE A 6 19.31 18.22 8.25
CA PHE A 6 18.82 17.51 7.06
C PHE A 6 17.29 17.56 6.99
N THR A 7 16.75 17.28 5.81
CA THR A 7 15.32 17.13 5.58
C THR A 7 15.08 15.71 5.04
N LEU A 8 14.13 14.99 5.64
CA LEU A 8 13.78 13.65 5.13
C LEU A 8 13.12 13.75 3.77
N GLY A 9 13.55 12.91 2.85
CA GLY A 9 12.90 12.74 1.56
C GLY A 9 11.70 11.79 1.65
N VAL A 10 11.36 11.16 0.52
CA VAL A 10 10.28 10.17 0.46
C VAL A 10 10.67 8.91 1.25
N VAL A 11 9.67 8.12 1.63
CA VAL A 11 9.91 6.78 2.15
C VAL A 11 10.35 5.90 0.98
N GLY A 12 11.66 5.65 0.86
CA GLY A 12 12.22 4.94 -0.29
C GLY A 12 11.91 3.46 -0.28
N HIS A 13 12.00 2.82 0.89
CA HIS A 13 11.64 1.41 1.04
C HIS A 13 11.30 1.10 2.49
N PHE A 14 10.59 -0.01 2.67
CA PHE A 14 10.31 -0.58 3.99
C PHE A 14 10.15 -2.08 3.87
N GLY A 15 10.21 -2.77 5.00
CA GLY A 15 10.13 -4.22 5.05
C GLY A 15 8.88 -4.71 5.76
N LEU A 16 8.34 -5.84 5.30
CA LEU A 16 7.20 -6.52 5.91
C LEU A 16 7.51 -8.00 6.07
N ALA A 17 7.13 -8.57 7.21
CA ALA A 17 7.13 -10.01 7.38
C ALA A 17 5.88 -10.59 6.72
N VAL A 18 6.05 -11.57 5.84
CA VAL A 18 4.96 -12.23 5.12
C VAL A 18 5.14 -13.75 5.19
N ARG A 19 4.04 -14.50 5.07
CA ARG A 19 4.12 -15.97 5.16
C ARG A 19 4.89 -16.58 3.99
N ASP A 20 4.62 -16.08 2.79
CA ASP A 20 5.22 -16.60 1.56
C ASP A 20 5.60 -15.42 0.66
N PRO A 21 6.88 -14.99 0.69
CA PRO A 21 7.31 -13.82 -0.09
C PRO A 21 7.04 -13.92 -1.59
N LYS A 22 7.14 -15.11 -2.19
CA LYS A 22 6.90 -15.28 -3.62
C LYS A 22 5.42 -15.11 -3.97
N LYS A 23 4.52 -15.68 -3.17
CA LYS A 23 3.08 -15.50 -3.36
C LYS A 23 2.67 -14.07 -3.09
N SER A 24 3.21 -13.48 -2.02
CA SER A 24 2.95 -12.09 -1.68
C SER A 24 3.40 -11.16 -2.80
N ALA A 25 4.59 -11.38 -3.36
CA ALA A 25 5.10 -10.59 -4.48
C ALA A 25 4.16 -10.64 -5.69
N LYS A 26 3.61 -11.81 -6.02
CA LYS A 26 2.64 -11.95 -7.11
C LYS A 26 1.36 -11.18 -6.84
N TRP A 27 0.89 -11.19 -5.60
CA TRP A 27 -0.29 -10.40 -5.22
C TRP A 27 -0.04 -8.90 -5.40
N PHE A 28 1.10 -8.38 -4.90
CA PHE A 28 1.44 -6.96 -5.04
C PHE A 28 1.61 -6.55 -6.49
N GLU A 29 2.17 -7.40 -7.33
CA GLU A 29 2.27 -7.12 -8.76
C GLU A 29 0.87 -7.05 -9.39
N ARG A 30 0.00 -8.02 -9.08
CA ARG A 30 -1.35 -8.09 -9.64
C ARG A 30 -2.23 -6.95 -9.14
N ALA A 31 -2.20 -6.65 -7.85
CA ALA A 31 -3.09 -5.66 -7.25
C ALA A 31 -2.59 -4.22 -7.39
N LEU A 32 -1.27 -4.00 -7.26
CA LEU A 32 -0.70 -2.67 -7.16
C LEU A 32 0.35 -2.36 -8.23
N GLY A 33 0.68 -3.31 -9.10
CA GLY A 33 1.68 -3.09 -10.14
C GLY A 33 3.11 -2.98 -9.62
N LEU A 34 3.38 -3.46 -8.40
CA LEU A 34 4.73 -3.47 -7.84
C LEU A 34 5.45 -4.72 -8.29
N LYS A 35 6.43 -4.57 -9.15
CA LYS A 35 7.11 -5.69 -9.79
C LYS A 35 8.30 -6.16 -8.95
N LYS A 36 8.63 -7.44 -9.10
CA LYS A 36 9.82 -8.00 -8.48
C LYS A 36 11.06 -7.27 -8.99
N GLU A 37 11.88 -6.80 -8.06
CA GLU A 37 13.14 -6.11 -8.37
C GLU A 37 14.33 -7.08 -8.22
N PHE A 38 14.40 -7.80 -7.10
CA PHE A 38 15.43 -8.81 -6.86
C PHE A 38 15.00 -9.74 -5.72
N GLU A 39 15.72 -10.85 -5.59
CA GLU A 39 15.58 -11.77 -4.45
C GLU A 39 16.79 -11.63 -3.53
N PHE A 40 16.55 -11.83 -2.24
CA PHE A 40 17.61 -11.80 -1.24
C PHE A 40 17.30 -12.84 -0.15
N GLY A 41 18.31 -13.56 0.35
CA GLY A 41 18.12 -14.52 1.43
C GLY A 41 16.82 -15.30 1.31
N ASN A 42 15.90 -15.10 2.27
CA ASN A 42 14.58 -15.72 2.28
C ASN A 42 13.46 -14.78 1.81
N GLY A 43 13.80 -13.71 1.13
CA GLY A 43 12.85 -12.66 0.79
C GLY A 43 12.87 -12.24 -0.67
N VAL A 44 11.95 -11.33 -0.99
CA VAL A 44 11.77 -10.76 -2.32
C VAL A 44 11.57 -9.25 -2.17
N ALA A 45 12.29 -8.46 -2.95
CA ALA A 45 12.05 -7.02 -3.06
C ALA A 45 11.18 -6.75 -4.28
N ILE A 46 10.13 -5.98 -4.06
CA ILE A 46 9.20 -5.55 -5.11
C ILE A 46 9.13 -4.03 -5.11
N GLY A 47 8.77 -3.44 -6.24
CA GLY A 47 8.65 -1.99 -6.28
C GLY A 47 8.30 -1.42 -7.63
N ASN A 48 8.32 -0.10 -7.65
CA ASN A 48 8.25 0.73 -8.84
C ASN A 48 9.26 1.87 -8.69
N ASP A 49 9.17 2.91 -9.50
CA ASP A 49 10.10 4.04 -9.44
C ASP A 49 9.97 4.86 -8.14
N ASN A 50 8.90 4.67 -7.37
CA ASN A 50 8.60 5.49 -6.19
C ASN A 50 8.89 4.79 -4.86
N VAL A 51 8.76 3.47 -4.81
CA VAL A 51 8.89 2.73 -3.55
C VAL A 51 9.34 1.29 -3.80
N THR A 52 10.11 0.77 -2.85
CA THR A 52 10.44 -0.65 -2.78
C THR A 52 9.89 -1.23 -1.47
N ILE A 53 9.29 -2.41 -1.54
CA ILE A 53 8.87 -3.16 -0.36
C ILE A 53 9.71 -4.43 -0.28
N ALA A 54 10.41 -4.62 0.82
CA ALA A 54 11.16 -5.85 1.08
C ALA A 54 10.25 -6.84 1.81
N LEU A 55 9.95 -7.95 1.18
CA LEU A 55 9.09 -9.00 1.73
C LEU A 55 9.96 -10.07 2.35
N PHE A 56 9.97 -10.16 3.68
CA PHE A 56 10.74 -11.15 4.45
C PHE A 56 9.85 -12.30 4.84
N LYS A 57 10.35 -13.53 4.70
CA LYS A 57 9.61 -14.69 5.20
C LYS A 57 9.55 -14.65 6.73
N GLY A 58 8.37 -14.67 7.29
CA GLY A 58 8.17 -14.66 8.74
C GLY A 58 6.70 -14.60 9.10
N LYS A 59 6.45 -14.54 10.41
CA LYS A 59 5.08 -14.38 10.90
C LYS A 59 4.60 -12.96 10.62
N PRO A 60 3.50 -12.77 9.89
CA PRO A 60 2.95 -11.43 9.66
C PRO A 60 2.55 -10.77 10.96
N SER A 61 2.75 -9.45 11.02
CA SER A 61 2.41 -8.63 12.19
C SER A 61 1.62 -7.39 11.77
N PRO A 62 0.45 -7.56 11.15
CA PRO A 62 -0.34 -6.43 10.66
C PRO A 62 -0.76 -5.46 11.76
N GLU A 63 -0.90 -5.94 13.00
CA GLU A 63 -1.28 -5.12 14.15
C GLU A 63 -0.21 -4.11 14.57
N THR A 64 1.03 -4.24 14.10
CA THR A 64 2.12 -3.32 14.45
C THR A 64 2.15 -2.07 13.60
N ILE A 65 1.46 -2.08 12.48
CA ILE A 65 1.24 -0.92 11.62
C ILE A 65 -0.25 -0.84 11.35
N ASP A 66 -0.87 0.30 11.68
CA ASP A 66 -2.30 0.48 11.44
C ASP A 66 -2.61 0.36 9.94
N HIS A 67 -1.90 1.12 9.13
CA HIS A 67 -2.04 1.08 7.69
C HIS A 67 -0.90 1.83 7.00
N MET A 68 -0.80 1.67 5.70
CA MET A 68 0.10 2.42 4.85
C MET A 68 -0.68 2.96 3.67
N SER A 69 -0.40 4.21 3.29
CA SER A 69 -1.13 4.91 2.24
C SER A 69 -0.20 5.25 1.08
N PHE A 70 -0.67 4.96 -0.13
CA PHE A 70 -0.05 5.45 -1.35
C PHE A 70 -0.91 6.56 -1.94
N HIS A 71 -0.30 7.64 -2.38
CA HIS A 71 -1.02 8.74 -2.99
C HIS A 71 -1.26 8.50 -4.47
N LEU A 72 -2.45 8.86 -4.93
CA LEU A 72 -2.82 8.93 -6.34
C LEU A 72 -3.05 10.38 -6.71
N PRO A 73 -2.92 10.75 -8.00
CA PRO A 73 -2.92 12.15 -8.40
C PRO A 73 -4.27 12.83 -8.32
N ASN A 74 -5.38 12.09 -8.48
CA ASN A 74 -6.71 12.69 -8.53
C ASN A 74 -7.82 11.65 -8.33
N MET A 75 -9.04 12.13 -8.14
CA MET A 75 -10.20 11.28 -7.89
C MET A 75 -10.55 10.37 -9.06
N ALA A 76 -10.32 10.82 -10.30
CA ALA A 76 -10.55 9.97 -11.47
C ALA A 76 -9.66 8.73 -11.43
N THR A 77 -8.40 8.88 -11.04
CA THR A 77 -7.46 7.78 -10.87
C THR A 77 -7.86 6.87 -9.72
N LEU A 78 -8.34 7.45 -8.61
CA LEU A 78 -8.80 6.66 -7.46
C LEU A 78 -10.01 5.77 -7.84
N ARG A 79 -10.94 6.30 -8.60
CA ARG A 79 -12.09 5.52 -9.09
C ARG A 79 -11.65 4.39 -10.04
N LYS A 80 -10.68 4.65 -10.90
CA LYS A 80 -10.11 3.61 -11.77
C LYS A 80 -9.41 2.53 -10.95
N ALA A 81 -8.68 2.94 -9.90
CA ALA A 81 -8.03 2.01 -8.99
C ALA A 81 -9.05 1.11 -8.28
N LEU A 82 -10.16 1.69 -7.80
CA LEU A 82 -11.23 0.92 -7.18
C LEU A 82 -11.79 -0.14 -8.13
N ASN A 83 -12.12 0.28 -9.37
CA ASN A 83 -12.65 -0.66 -10.35
C ASN A 83 -11.65 -1.78 -10.68
N TYR A 84 -10.37 -1.43 -10.76
CA TYR A 84 -9.32 -2.43 -10.99
C TYR A 84 -9.20 -3.40 -9.81
N LEU A 85 -9.17 -2.90 -8.58
CA LEU A 85 -9.08 -3.75 -7.38
C LEU A 85 -10.28 -4.69 -7.29
N LYS A 86 -11.46 -4.24 -7.65
CA LYS A 86 -12.65 -5.12 -7.74
C LYS A 86 -12.44 -6.21 -8.80
N SER A 87 -11.87 -5.86 -9.95
CA SER A 87 -11.65 -6.82 -11.04
C SER A 87 -10.65 -7.93 -10.68
N VAL A 88 -9.71 -7.66 -9.77
CA VAL A 88 -8.74 -8.67 -9.29
C VAL A 88 -9.15 -9.25 -7.94
N GLU A 89 -10.38 -8.99 -7.50
CA GLU A 89 -10.96 -9.55 -6.27
C GLU A 89 -10.16 -9.22 -5.02
N ALA A 90 -9.61 -8.00 -4.94
CA ALA A 90 -8.93 -7.54 -3.75
C ALA A 90 -9.90 -7.45 -2.55
N ASN A 91 -9.40 -7.67 -1.35
CA ASN A 91 -10.20 -7.63 -0.13
C ASN A 91 -10.45 -6.18 0.30
N LEU A 92 -11.48 -5.55 -0.27
CA LEU A 92 -11.86 -4.17 -0.01
C LEU A 92 -12.63 -4.05 1.30
N GLU A 93 -12.43 -2.92 2.00
CA GLU A 93 -13.27 -2.55 3.14
C GLU A 93 -14.55 -1.85 2.64
N ASP A 94 -15.58 -1.87 3.47
CA ASP A 94 -16.85 -1.17 3.28
C ASP A 94 -17.46 -1.39 1.89
N PRO A 95 -17.78 -2.66 1.51
CA PRO A 95 -18.37 -2.93 0.20
C PRO A 95 -19.62 -2.07 -0.05
N GLY A 96 -19.60 -1.33 -1.17
CA GLY A 96 -20.68 -0.42 -1.55
C GLY A 96 -20.40 1.04 -1.17
N ASP A 97 -19.42 1.29 -0.31
CA ASP A 97 -19.02 2.64 0.10
C ASP A 97 -17.48 2.67 0.27
N GLU A 98 -16.79 2.23 -0.77
CA GLU A 98 -15.34 1.99 -0.68
C GLU A 98 -14.52 3.26 -0.70
N ILE A 99 -14.99 4.33 -1.35
CA ILE A 99 -14.29 5.63 -1.40
C ILE A 99 -14.98 6.60 -0.46
N GLY A 100 -14.19 7.17 0.45
CA GLY A 100 -14.68 8.15 1.42
C GLY A 100 -13.55 8.96 2.00
N PRO A 101 -13.87 9.92 2.89
CA PRO A 101 -12.84 10.67 3.63
C PRO A 101 -11.91 9.73 4.39
N GLU A 102 -10.61 10.07 4.44
CA GLU A 102 -9.64 9.27 5.20
C GLU A 102 -10.01 9.14 6.67
N GLY A 103 -10.66 10.15 7.21
CA GLY A 103 -11.16 10.17 8.57
C GLY A 103 -12.18 11.27 8.73
N PRO A 104 -12.90 11.30 9.87
CA PRO A 104 -13.93 12.33 10.09
C PRO A 104 -13.36 13.74 9.91
N GLY A 105 -13.94 14.53 9.01
CA GLY A 105 -13.54 15.90 8.73
C GLY A 105 -12.30 16.05 7.85
N SER A 106 -11.69 14.97 7.39
CA SER A 106 -10.55 15.05 6.49
C SER A 106 -10.96 15.51 5.09
N PRO A 107 -10.20 16.44 4.46
CA PRO A 107 -10.42 16.79 3.06
C PRO A 107 -9.85 15.75 2.10
N HIS A 108 -9.08 14.80 2.61
CA HIS A 108 -8.43 13.77 1.81
C HIS A 108 -9.36 12.58 1.63
N MET A 109 -9.38 12.02 0.43
CA MET A 109 -10.24 10.88 0.09
C MET A 109 -9.40 9.62 -0.08
N GLY A 110 -9.94 8.49 0.33
CA GLY A 110 -9.21 7.24 0.25
C GLY A 110 -10.11 6.04 0.04
N LEU A 111 -9.48 4.91 -0.25
CA LEU A 111 -10.09 3.59 -0.23
C LEU A 111 -9.13 2.64 0.48
N TRP A 112 -9.68 1.59 1.08
CA TRP A 112 -8.98 0.70 1.99
C TRP A 112 -9.13 -0.75 1.56
N PHE A 113 -8.06 -1.51 1.67
CA PHE A 113 -8.08 -2.93 1.34
C PHE A 113 -6.97 -3.67 2.11
N HIS A 114 -7.05 -4.99 2.12
CA HIS A 114 -6.09 -5.83 2.83
C HIS A 114 -5.38 -6.77 1.85
N ASP A 115 -4.11 -7.03 2.13
CA ASP A 115 -3.37 -8.05 1.40
C ASP A 115 -3.62 -9.45 2.03
N PRO A 116 -3.10 -10.53 1.42
CA PRO A 116 -3.33 -11.89 1.96
C PRO A 116 -2.79 -12.14 3.36
N ASP A 117 -1.83 -11.34 3.82
CA ASP A 117 -1.27 -11.44 5.17
C ASP A 117 -1.99 -10.56 6.19
N GLY A 118 -2.98 -9.79 5.75
CA GLY A 118 -3.81 -8.95 6.62
C GLY A 118 -3.30 -7.53 6.80
N TYR A 119 -2.23 -7.12 6.13
CA TYR A 119 -1.79 -5.73 6.18
C TYR A 119 -2.81 -4.85 5.49
N ARG A 120 -3.08 -3.70 6.11
CA ARG A 120 -4.09 -2.74 5.65
C ARG A 120 -3.44 -1.65 4.80
N TRP A 121 -3.97 -1.49 3.60
CA TRP A 121 -3.47 -0.53 2.62
C TRP A 121 -4.51 0.51 2.30
N GLU A 122 -4.04 1.71 1.98
CA GLU A 122 -4.89 2.80 1.53
C GLU A 122 -4.35 3.37 0.23
N LEU A 123 -5.25 3.69 -0.69
CA LEU A 123 -4.94 4.58 -1.81
C LEU A 123 -5.69 5.87 -1.55
N SER A 124 -4.99 7.00 -1.60
CA SER A 124 -5.59 8.27 -1.21
C SER A 124 -5.28 9.41 -2.19
N VAL A 125 -6.18 10.36 -2.21
CA VAL A 125 -6.05 11.60 -3.00
C VAL A 125 -6.04 12.77 -2.03
N GLN A 126 -4.91 13.46 -1.97
CA GLN A 126 -4.77 14.62 -1.11
C GLN A 126 -5.63 15.77 -1.63
N GLY A 127 -6.46 16.33 -0.75
CA GLY A 127 -7.42 17.36 -1.11
C GLY A 127 -8.69 16.86 -1.81
N GLY A 128 -8.78 15.56 -2.12
CA GLY A 128 -10.00 14.93 -2.65
C GLY A 128 -10.45 15.42 -4.02
N LYS A 129 -9.55 15.85 -4.86
CA LYS A 129 -9.86 16.35 -6.20
C LYS A 129 -9.37 15.42 -7.29
#